data_bf4532f8bfa0924db592b2470cdd647f
#
_entry.id   bf4532f8bfa0924db592b2470cdd647f
#
_cell.length_a   1.000
_cell.length_b   1.000
_cell.length_c   1.000
_cell.angle_alpha   90.00
_cell.angle_beta   90.00
_cell.angle_gamma   90.00
#
_symmetry.space_group_name_H-M   'P 1'
#
loop_
_entity.id
_entity.type
_entity.pdbx_description
1 polymer ?
#
loop_
_entity_poly.entity_id
_entity_poly.type
_entity_poly.pdbx_seq_one_letter_code
_entity_poly.pdbx_strand_id
1 'polypeptide(L)'
;MKIGIPKEIQDGEARVAVVPSMIPILTKDEHEVFVETEAGLRASFTDSQYEESGAAILKNAKELYAKSDVVLKFQPPEKNQTLGKHEIDLINEGKILIGSLPPGTHSDLVPKLLEXKISCFAMEYLXRITXAQSMXILSSMSTVAXYKAXLIAAFHLGKFFPXLMXAAGTXPPATVLVLXAGVAGLXAIATAKXLGAXVEAFDPRPAVREXXESLGVFFIDMEHPEDAETEGGYAKEQSDEFLEREREAITARLTKVDAIITTAQVFGKESPVLITEEMVKMMRPGSVIVDLAAAEGGNCSLSEANKTIXKHGVTIVGXVXLARTVPVHASQMHXKNIINLFKXXXXTXXXKFXX
;
A
#
# COMPACT_ATOMS: atom_id res chain seq x y z
N MET A 1 18.46 -19.32 12.92
CA MET A 1 17.97 -19.79 11.62
C MET A 1 18.69 -19.04 10.51
N LYS A 2 18.71 -19.64 9.32
CA LYS A 2 19.29 -18.99 8.14
C LYS A 2 18.18 -18.31 7.38
N ILE A 3 18.23 -16.99 7.33
CA ILE A 3 17.21 -16.15 6.73
C ILE A 3 17.69 -15.65 5.38
N GLY A 4 16.92 -15.93 4.34
CA GLY A 4 17.27 -15.51 2.98
C GLY A 4 16.37 -14.42 2.43
N ILE A 5 16.99 -13.44 1.80
CA ILE A 5 16.28 -12.31 1.21
C ILE A 5 16.61 -12.30 -0.28
N PRO A 6 15.68 -12.81 -1.11
CA PRO A 6 15.96 -12.86 -2.55
C PRO A 6 15.72 -11.52 -3.22
N LYS A 7 16.29 -11.37 -4.40
CA LYS A 7 15.95 -10.28 -5.29
C LYS A 7 14.56 -10.53 -5.85
N GLU A 8 13.71 -9.51 -5.77
CA GLU A 8 12.35 -9.63 -6.30
C GLU A 8 12.39 -9.69 -7.82
N ILE A 9 11.59 -10.57 -8.39
CA ILE A 9 11.62 -10.79 -9.83
C ILE A 9 10.37 -10.28 -10.55
N GLN A 10 9.34 -9.84 -9.84
CA GLN A 10 8.16 -9.30 -10.50
C GLN A 10 8.53 -8.02 -11.25
N ASP A 11 8.05 -7.93 -12.49
CA ASP A 11 8.34 -6.77 -13.33
C ASP A 11 7.91 -5.48 -12.64
N GLY A 12 8.82 -4.52 -12.56
CA GLY A 12 8.52 -3.23 -11.93
C GLY A 12 8.67 -3.19 -10.42
N GLU A 13 8.95 -4.32 -9.76
CA GLU A 13 9.07 -4.31 -8.31
C GLU A 13 10.46 -3.78 -7.91
N ALA A 14 10.49 -2.70 -7.16
CA ALA A 14 11.73 -2.08 -6.69
C ALA A 14 11.96 -2.27 -5.19
N ARG A 15 10.96 -2.76 -4.47
CA ARG A 15 11.09 -2.93 -3.02
C ARG A 15 11.83 -4.21 -2.69
N VAL A 16 12.37 -4.26 -1.47
CA VAL A 16 13.08 -5.42 -0.96
C VAL A 16 12.55 -5.74 0.44
N ALA A 17 12.52 -7.02 0.80
CA ALA A 17 11.85 -7.44 2.03
C ALA A 17 12.50 -6.92 3.29
N VAL A 18 13.83 -6.75 3.30
CA VAL A 18 14.55 -6.27 4.47
C VAL A 18 15.60 -5.25 4.04
N VAL A 19 15.69 -4.14 4.76
CA VAL A 19 16.68 -3.10 4.47
C VAL A 19 17.92 -3.29 5.35
N PRO A 20 19.08 -2.75 4.93
CA PRO A 20 20.32 -2.97 5.69
C PRO A 20 20.24 -2.57 7.15
N SER A 21 19.59 -1.46 7.47
CA SER A 21 19.54 -0.99 8.85
C SER A 21 18.82 -1.95 9.80
N MET A 22 18.01 -2.86 9.26
CA MET A 22 17.27 -3.82 10.08
C MET A 22 17.98 -5.17 10.22
N ILE A 23 19.06 -5.38 9.49
CA ILE A 23 19.82 -6.63 9.59
C ILE A 23 20.31 -6.90 11.04
N PRO A 24 20.85 -5.88 11.75
CA PRO A 24 21.32 -6.17 13.12
C PRO A 24 20.26 -6.70 14.07
N ILE A 25 19.00 -6.34 13.84
CA ILE A 25 17.91 -6.85 14.69
C ILE A 25 17.83 -8.38 14.58
N LEU A 26 18.08 -8.91 13.39
CA LEU A 26 18.04 -10.36 13.16
C LEU A 26 19.32 -11.03 13.64
N THR A 27 20.48 -10.45 13.34
CA THR A 27 21.75 -11.07 13.73
C THR A 27 21.97 -11.03 15.24
N LYS A 28 21.40 -10.03 15.92
CA LYS A 28 21.44 -9.96 17.39
C LYS A 28 20.81 -11.21 18.02
N ASP A 29 19.78 -11.75 17.38
CA ASP A 29 19.12 -12.97 17.86
C ASP A 29 19.78 -14.22 17.30
N GLU A 30 21.02 -14.11 16.83
CA GLU A 30 21.87 -15.21 16.35
C GLU A 30 21.36 -15.86 15.07
N HIS A 31 20.55 -15.15 14.30
CA HIS A 31 20.19 -15.60 12.96
C HIS A 31 21.29 -15.21 11.98
N GLU A 32 21.51 -16.05 10.98
CA GLU A 32 22.36 -15.70 9.85
C GLU A 32 21.51 -15.15 8.73
N VAL A 33 21.92 -14.03 8.15
CA VAL A 33 21.12 -13.38 7.11
C VAL A 33 21.89 -13.40 5.79
N PHE A 34 21.24 -13.93 4.77
CA PHE A 34 21.78 -14.01 3.40
C PHE A 34 20.94 -13.14 2.48
N VAL A 35 21.59 -12.37 1.64
CA VAL A 35 20.91 -11.48 0.70
C VAL A 35 21.44 -11.78 -0.70
N GLU A 36 20.52 -11.97 -1.64
CA GLU A 36 20.94 -12.16 -3.03
C GLU A 36 21.52 -10.87 -3.55
N THR A 37 22.63 -10.98 -4.33
CA THR A 37 23.27 -9.81 -4.88
C THR A 37 22.25 -8.92 -5.61
N GLU A 38 22.36 -7.63 -5.38
CA GLU A 38 21.51 -6.61 -5.99
C GLU A 38 20.04 -6.65 -5.55
N ALA A 39 19.73 -7.41 -4.49
CA ALA A 39 18.34 -7.49 -4.04
C ALA A 39 17.79 -6.13 -3.63
N GLY A 40 18.62 -5.25 -3.06
CA GLY A 40 18.16 -3.94 -2.62
C GLY A 40 18.47 -2.81 -3.59
N LEU A 41 19.06 -3.10 -4.74
CA LEU A 41 19.61 -2.05 -5.58
C LEU A 41 18.56 -1.08 -6.09
N ARG A 42 17.40 -1.59 -6.51
CA ARG A 42 16.35 -0.71 -7.02
C ARG A 42 15.68 0.10 -5.90
N ALA A 43 15.92 -0.26 -4.65
CA ALA A 43 15.49 0.55 -3.50
C ALA A 43 16.66 1.39 -2.97
N SER A 44 17.75 1.49 -3.72
CA SER A 44 18.92 2.30 -3.39
C SER A 44 19.77 1.74 -2.26
N PHE A 45 19.69 0.43 -2.02
CA PHE A 45 20.53 -0.24 -1.04
C PHE A 45 21.54 -1.12 -1.76
N THR A 46 22.83 -0.90 -1.49
CA THR A 46 23.91 -1.64 -2.14
C THR A 46 24.24 -2.93 -1.40
N ASP A 47 24.88 -3.86 -2.09
CA ASP A 47 25.38 -5.07 -1.45
C ASP A 47 26.33 -4.73 -0.29
N SER A 48 27.18 -3.71 -0.47
CA SER A 48 28.11 -3.31 0.60
C SER A 48 27.37 -2.88 1.86
N GLN A 49 26.26 -2.16 1.71
CA GLN A 49 25.49 -1.75 2.88
C GLN A 49 24.94 -2.95 3.65
N TYR A 50 24.49 -3.98 2.93
CA TYR A 50 24.04 -5.21 3.58
C TYR A 50 25.19 -5.91 4.29
N GLU A 51 26.36 -5.99 3.63
CA GLU A 51 27.51 -6.64 4.26
C GLU A 51 27.97 -5.89 5.50
N GLU A 52 28.01 -4.56 5.44
CA GLU A 52 28.39 -3.77 6.61
C GLU A 52 27.42 -3.94 7.75
N SER A 53 26.16 -4.25 7.46
CA SER A 53 25.15 -4.47 8.51
C SER A 53 25.15 -5.88 9.06
N GLY A 54 25.93 -6.79 8.48
CA GLY A 54 26.07 -8.12 9.00
C GLY A 54 25.50 -9.24 8.16
N ALA A 55 25.04 -8.95 6.95
CA ALA A 55 24.53 -9.98 6.04
C ALA A 55 25.63 -10.50 5.14
N ALA A 56 25.46 -11.72 4.64
CA ALA A 56 26.33 -12.28 3.62
C ALA A 56 25.62 -12.19 2.27
N ILE A 57 26.34 -11.76 1.25
CA ILE A 57 25.79 -11.65 -0.10
C ILE A 57 26.04 -12.95 -0.85
N LEU A 58 24.97 -13.48 -1.47
CA LEU A 58 25.06 -14.65 -2.33
C LEU A 58 24.83 -14.23 -3.77
N LYS A 59 25.47 -14.93 -4.70
CA LYS A 59 25.58 -14.42 -6.06
C LYS A 59 24.39 -14.75 -6.95
N ASN A 60 23.51 -15.62 -6.53
CA ASN A 60 22.33 -15.93 -7.36
C ASN A 60 21.19 -16.51 -6.51
N ALA A 61 20.01 -16.60 -7.13
CA ALA A 61 18.83 -17.08 -6.44
C ALA A 61 18.96 -18.54 -6.02
N LYS A 62 19.56 -19.37 -6.87
CA LYS A 62 19.70 -20.79 -6.56
C LYS A 62 20.45 -20.99 -5.25
N GLU A 63 21.58 -20.29 -5.08
CA GLU A 63 22.34 -20.38 -3.82
C GLU A 63 21.55 -19.80 -2.65
N LEU A 64 20.86 -18.70 -2.87
CA LEU A 64 20.12 -18.08 -1.78
C LEU A 64 19.05 -19.02 -1.24
N TYR A 65 18.22 -19.56 -2.13
CA TYR A 65 17.15 -20.43 -1.67
C TYR A 65 17.69 -21.72 -1.05
N ALA A 66 18.78 -22.24 -1.60
CA ALA A 66 19.36 -23.49 -1.07
C ALA A 66 19.86 -23.32 0.36
N LYS A 67 20.35 -22.14 0.71
CA LYS A 67 20.86 -21.90 2.07
C LYS A 67 19.80 -21.50 3.08
N SER A 68 18.61 -21.12 2.64
CA SER A 68 17.64 -20.46 3.51
C SER A 68 16.74 -21.45 4.24
N ASP A 69 16.60 -21.26 5.55
CA ASP A 69 15.55 -21.91 6.34
C ASP A 69 14.24 -21.12 6.25
N VAL A 70 14.36 -19.79 6.18
CA VAL A 70 13.24 -18.87 6.07
C VAL A 70 13.52 -17.92 4.92
N VAL A 71 12.59 -17.82 3.99
CA VAL A 71 12.69 -16.85 2.90
C VAL A 71 11.74 -15.69 3.17
N LEU A 72 12.26 -14.48 3.17
CA LEU A 72 11.45 -13.27 3.34
C LEU A 72 11.34 -12.57 1.99
N LYS A 73 10.11 -12.49 1.47
CA LYS A 73 9.85 -11.89 0.17
C LYS A 73 8.82 -10.78 0.25
N PHE A 74 8.83 -9.93 -0.76
CA PHE A 74 7.81 -8.91 -0.90
C PHE A 74 6.61 -9.44 -1.71
N GLN A 75 6.88 -9.94 -2.90
CA GLN A 75 5.83 -10.36 -3.84
C GLN A 75 5.57 -11.86 -3.75
N PRO A 76 4.37 -12.30 -4.17
CA PRO A 76 4.13 -13.76 -4.23
C PRO A 76 5.16 -14.46 -5.11
N PRO A 77 5.48 -15.72 -4.80
CA PRO A 77 6.38 -16.46 -5.67
C PRO A 77 5.87 -16.59 -7.09
N GLU A 78 6.78 -16.52 -8.05
CA GLU A 78 6.42 -16.69 -9.45
C GLU A 78 7.57 -17.36 -10.19
N LYS A 79 7.41 -17.57 -11.50
CA LYS A 79 8.42 -18.24 -12.27
C LYS A 79 9.65 -17.36 -12.41
N ASN A 80 10.82 -17.91 -12.08
CA ASN A 80 12.10 -17.27 -12.32
C ASN A 80 12.52 -17.59 -13.74
N GLN A 81 12.45 -16.60 -14.62
CA GLN A 81 12.71 -16.83 -16.04
C GLN A 81 14.16 -17.24 -16.32
N THR A 82 15.10 -16.70 -15.56
CA THR A 82 16.51 -17.02 -15.71
C THR A 82 16.79 -18.50 -15.42
N LEU A 83 16.17 -19.03 -14.36
CA LEU A 83 16.38 -20.42 -13.95
C LEU A 83 15.40 -21.39 -14.59
N GLY A 84 14.32 -20.88 -15.18
CA GLY A 84 13.29 -21.72 -15.74
C GLY A 84 12.49 -22.50 -14.69
N LYS A 85 12.48 -22.03 -13.45
CA LYS A 85 11.80 -22.71 -12.35
C LYS A 85 10.95 -21.72 -11.58
N HIS A 86 9.83 -22.21 -11.05
CA HIS A 86 9.03 -21.42 -10.13
C HIS A 86 9.80 -21.20 -8.84
N GLU A 87 9.66 -20.01 -8.22
CA GLU A 87 10.37 -19.71 -6.98
C GLU A 87 10.05 -20.70 -5.86
N ILE A 88 8.80 -21.21 -5.82
CA ILE A 88 8.45 -22.23 -4.82
C ILE A 88 9.32 -23.47 -4.97
N ASP A 89 9.65 -23.84 -6.20
CA ASP A 89 10.49 -25.02 -6.43
C ASP A 89 11.92 -24.83 -5.98
N LEU A 90 12.33 -23.59 -5.72
CA LEU A 90 13.67 -23.31 -5.21
C LEU A 90 13.75 -23.42 -3.69
N ILE A 91 12.60 -23.35 -3.01
CA ILE A 91 12.55 -23.43 -1.55
C ILE A 91 12.70 -24.89 -1.13
N ASN A 92 13.58 -25.15 -0.18
CA ASN A 92 13.79 -26.52 0.28
C ASN A 92 12.56 -27.04 1.01
N GLU A 93 12.35 -28.35 0.90
CA GLU A 93 11.21 -29.00 1.54
C GLU A 93 11.21 -28.73 3.05
N GLY A 94 10.03 -28.40 3.58
CA GLY A 94 9.86 -28.21 5.01
C GLY A 94 10.29 -26.84 5.53
N LYS A 95 10.70 -25.93 4.65
CA LYS A 95 11.17 -24.61 5.08
C LYS A 95 10.01 -23.61 5.12
N ILE A 96 10.33 -22.36 5.36
CA ILE A 96 9.34 -21.32 5.67
C ILE A 96 9.43 -20.18 4.66
N LEU A 97 8.28 -19.72 4.20
CA LEU A 97 8.17 -18.54 3.34
C LEU A 97 7.29 -17.51 4.04
N ILE A 98 7.79 -16.27 4.16
CA ILE A 98 7.01 -15.16 4.68
C ILE A 98 6.96 -14.08 3.63
N GLY A 99 5.76 -13.68 3.23
CA GLY A 99 5.62 -12.65 2.22
C GLY A 99 4.18 -12.41 1.83
N SER A 100 4.01 -11.75 0.70
CA SER A 100 2.68 -11.43 0.20
C SER A 100 2.07 -12.66 -0.50
N LEU A 101 0.80 -12.90 -0.20
CA LEU A 101 0.03 -13.91 -0.91
C LEU A 101 -1.44 -13.48 -0.85
N PRO A 102 -1.83 -12.51 -1.69
CA PRO A 102 -3.15 -11.90 -1.56
C PRO A 102 -4.28 -12.90 -1.70
N PRO A 103 -5.32 -12.77 -0.88
CA PRO A 103 -6.45 -13.70 -0.97
C PRO A 103 -7.12 -13.65 -2.33
N GLY A 104 -7.45 -14.83 -2.83
CA GLY A 104 -8.23 -14.99 -4.05
C GLY A 104 -7.48 -14.85 -5.35
N THR A 105 -6.19 -14.49 -5.32
CA THR A 105 -5.46 -14.27 -6.57
C THR A 105 -4.36 -15.27 -6.83
N HIS A 106 -3.91 -16.01 -5.82
CA HIS A 106 -2.79 -16.94 -5.95
C HIS A 106 -3.12 -18.32 -5.37
N SER A 107 -4.37 -18.72 -5.46
CA SER A 107 -4.80 -20.01 -4.91
C SER A 107 -4.11 -21.20 -5.58
N ASP A 108 -3.64 -21.01 -6.82
CA ASP A 108 -2.90 -22.06 -7.52
C ASP A 108 -1.56 -22.39 -6.86
N LEU A 109 -1.05 -21.50 -6.01
CA LEU A 109 0.21 -21.75 -5.30
C LEU A 109 0.04 -22.67 -4.08
N VAL A 110 -1.17 -22.77 -3.54
CA VAL A 110 -1.39 -23.55 -2.32
C VAL A 110 -1.04 -25.02 -2.53
N PRO A 111 -1.47 -25.68 -3.61
CA PRO A 111 -1.06 -27.09 -3.81
C PRO A 111 0.47 -27.25 -3.89
N LYS A 112 1.16 -26.29 -4.52
CA LYS A 112 2.63 -26.35 -4.61
C LYS A 112 3.28 -26.24 -3.24
N LEU A 113 2.76 -25.33 -2.39
CA LEU A 113 3.29 -25.16 -1.04
C LEU A 113 3.07 -26.43 -0.20
N LEU A 114 1.90 -27.04 -0.35
CA LEU A 114 1.60 -28.28 0.37
C LEU A 114 2.52 -29.42 -0.06
N GLU A 115 2.75 -29.54 -1.33
CA GLU A 115 3.64 -30.58 -1.85
C GLU A 115 5.04 -30.51 -1.27
N UNK A 116 5.46 -29.28 -1.13
CA UNK A 116 6.66 -29.09 -0.69
C UNK A 116 6.77 -28.92 0.69
N LYS A 117 5.72 -29.17 1.35
CA LYS A 117 5.61 -29.02 2.80
C LYS A 117 6.18 -27.70 3.31
N ILE A 118 5.98 -26.63 2.56
CA ILE A 118 6.44 -25.29 2.90
C ILE A 118 5.39 -24.61 3.79
N SER A 119 5.83 -24.07 4.94
CA SER A 119 4.97 -23.28 5.80
C SER A 119 4.99 -21.84 5.28
N CYS A 120 3.83 -21.33 4.88
CA CYS A 120 3.75 -19.99 4.34
C CYS A 120 2.96 -19.06 5.25
N PHE A 121 3.57 -17.93 5.61
CA PHE A 121 2.89 -16.87 6.36
C PHE A 121 2.58 -15.75 5.40
N ALA A 122 1.32 -15.69 4.98
CA ALA A 122 0.88 -14.66 4.05
C ALA A 122 0.52 -13.41 4.83
N MET A 123 1.26 -12.33 4.59
CA MET A 123 1.13 -11.09 5.37
C MET A 123 -0.27 -10.50 5.27
N GLU A 124 -0.98 -10.73 4.17
CA GLU A 124 -2.34 -10.19 3.97
C GLU A 124 -3.38 -10.84 4.87
N TYR A 125 -3.10 -11.99 5.44
CA TYR A 125 -4.07 -12.72 6.26
C TYR A 125 -3.94 -12.41 7.74
N LEU A 126 -3.07 -11.49 8.10
CA LEU A 126 -2.98 -11.11 9.51
C LEU A 126 -4.20 -10.28 9.92
N UNK A 127 -4.61 -10.59 10.93
CA UNK A 127 -5.77 -9.94 11.37
C UNK A 127 -5.48 -8.51 11.66
N ARG A 128 -6.47 -7.72 11.53
CA ARG A 128 -6.35 -6.28 11.81
C ARG A 128 -6.85 -5.96 13.21
N ILE A 129 -6.23 -6.59 14.17
CA ILE A 129 -6.47 -6.36 15.61
C ILE A 129 -5.28 -5.62 16.21
N THR A 130 -5.45 -5.02 17.35
CA THR A 130 -4.43 -4.14 17.96
C THR A 130 -3.04 -4.79 18.09
N UNK A 131 -3.15 -5.83 18.39
CA UNK A 131 -1.96 -6.57 18.59
C UNK A 131 -1.16 -6.83 17.40
N ALA A 132 -1.83 -6.93 16.38
CA ALA A 132 -1.19 -7.23 15.11
C ALA A 132 -1.02 -6.00 14.21
N GLN A 133 -1.34 -4.80 14.64
CA GLN A 133 -1.26 -3.62 13.77
C GLN A 133 0.17 -3.35 13.27
N SER A 134 1.16 -3.65 14.08
CA SER A 134 2.55 -3.44 13.67
C SER A 134 2.99 -4.39 12.55
N MET A 135 2.15 -5.38 12.23
CA MET A 135 2.43 -6.35 11.17
C MET A 135 1.53 -6.16 9.93
N UNK A 136 0.73 -5.30 9.80
CA UNK A 136 -0.19 -5.12 8.87
C UNK A 136 0.36 -4.45 7.70
N ILE A 137 0.73 -5.18 6.86
CA ILE A 137 1.37 -4.71 5.63
C ILE A 137 0.46 -3.82 4.78
N LEU A 138 -0.84 -4.09 4.77
CA LEU A 138 -1.76 -3.29 3.97
C LEU A 138 -1.80 -1.85 4.45
N SER A 139 -1.80 -1.65 5.76
CA SER A 139 -1.77 -0.29 6.33
C SER A 139 -0.49 0.44 5.97
N SER A 140 0.66 -0.25 6.07
CA SER A 140 1.94 0.36 5.73
C SER A 140 1.99 0.79 4.27
N MET A 141 1.59 -0.10 3.39
CA MET A 141 1.67 0.20 1.96
C MET A 141 0.63 1.24 1.54
N SER A 142 -0.54 1.24 2.19
CA SER A 142 -1.54 2.28 1.93
C SER A 142 -1.03 3.65 2.33
N THR A 143 -0.31 3.73 3.45
CA THR A 143 0.29 4.99 3.89
C THR A 143 1.25 5.53 2.83
N VAL A 144 2.10 4.67 2.27
CA VAL A 144 3.03 5.08 1.22
C VAL A 144 2.26 5.51 -0.03
N ALA A 145 1.27 4.77 -0.42
CA ALA A 145 0.48 5.11 -1.59
C ALA A 145 -0.28 6.44 -1.44
N UNK A 146 -0.77 6.71 -0.38
CA UNK A 146 -1.45 7.84 -0.16
C UNK A 146 -0.62 9.00 -0.24
N TYR A 147 0.70 8.88 0.26
CA TYR A 147 1.68 9.96 0.07
C TYR A 147 1.87 10.23 -1.43
N LYS A 148 2.14 9.19 -2.17
CA LYS A 148 2.39 9.35 -3.60
C LYS A 148 1.19 9.96 -4.31
N ALA A 149 0.00 9.58 -3.96
CA ALA A 149 -1.19 10.11 -4.59
C ALA A 149 -1.31 11.64 -4.47
N UNK A 150 -0.99 12.12 -3.44
CA UNK A 150 -1.03 13.49 -3.23
C UNK A 150 -0.10 14.19 -4.10
N LEU A 151 1.17 13.60 -4.32
CA LEU A 151 2.12 14.23 -5.22
C LEU A 151 1.67 14.16 -6.67
N ILE A 152 1.07 13.05 -7.04
CA ILE A 152 0.53 12.89 -8.39
C ILE A 152 -0.57 13.92 -8.68
N ALA A 153 -1.44 14.14 -7.71
CA ALA A 153 -2.49 15.16 -7.88
C ALA A 153 -1.87 16.54 -8.07
N ALA A 154 -0.88 16.86 -7.26
CA ALA A 154 -0.20 18.17 -7.38
C ALA A 154 0.49 18.31 -8.72
N PHE A 155 1.10 17.23 -9.21
CA PHE A 155 1.79 17.25 -10.50
C PHE A 155 0.84 17.53 -11.67
N HIS A 156 -0.34 16.90 -11.63
CA HIS A 156 -1.30 17.04 -12.74
C HIS A 156 -2.16 18.29 -12.65
N LEU A 157 -2.33 18.87 -11.45
CA LEU A 157 -3.18 20.04 -11.30
C LEU A 157 -2.48 21.27 -11.84
N GLY A 158 -3.19 22.06 -12.63
CA GLY A 158 -2.64 23.27 -13.22
C GLY A 158 -2.70 24.48 -12.29
N LYS A 159 -2.77 24.27 -10.99
CA LYS A 159 -2.83 25.30 -9.96
C LYS A 159 -1.85 24.97 -8.85
N PHE A 160 -1.42 26.01 -8.12
CA PHE A 160 -0.60 25.77 -6.92
C PHE A 160 -1.44 25.08 -5.85
N PHE A 161 -0.84 24.17 -5.12
CA PHE A 161 -1.48 23.65 -3.93
C PHE A 161 -1.49 24.68 -2.80
N PRO A 162 -0.31 25.31 -2.50
CA PRO A 162 -0.28 26.27 -1.39
C PRO A 162 -0.69 27.67 -1.81
N UNK A 163 -0.96 28.44 -1.01
CA UNK A 163 -1.15 29.71 -1.18
C UNK A 163 0.11 30.25 -1.46
N LEU A 164 0.29 30.93 -2.43
CA LEU A 164 1.52 31.64 -2.81
C LEU A 164 1.22 33.12 -3.02
N MET A 165 2.10 33.91 -2.46
CA MET A 165 2.02 35.35 -2.65
C MET A 165 3.27 35.83 -3.37
N UNK A 166 2.98 36.10 -4.43
CA UNK A 166 3.98 36.54 -5.34
C UNK A 166 3.85 38.00 -5.50
N ALA A 167 4.89 38.68 -6.13
CA ALA A 167 4.80 40.11 -6.46
C ALA A 167 3.65 40.39 -7.43
N ALA A 168 3.31 39.40 -8.25
CA ALA A 168 2.23 39.57 -9.23
C ALA A 168 0.83 39.30 -8.66
N GLY A 169 0.74 38.97 -7.38
CA GLY A 169 -0.56 38.70 -6.74
C GLY A 169 -0.53 37.47 -5.87
N THR A 170 -1.72 37.10 -5.45
CA THR A 170 -1.90 35.97 -4.54
C THR A 170 -2.63 34.80 -5.19
N UNK A 171 -2.17 33.56 -5.19
CA UNK A 171 -2.71 32.53 -5.61
C UNK A 171 -3.26 31.94 -4.49
N PRO A 172 -4.49 31.76 -4.40
CA PRO A 172 -5.08 31.04 -3.26
C PRO A 172 -4.80 29.54 -3.33
N PRO A 173 -4.91 28.83 -2.20
CA PRO A 173 -4.58 27.39 -2.22
C PRO A 173 -5.63 26.59 -2.98
N ALA A 174 -5.19 25.46 -3.50
CA ALA A 174 -6.11 24.49 -4.08
C ALA A 174 -6.89 23.80 -2.96
N THR A 175 -8.07 23.30 -3.31
CA THR A 175 -8.88 22.49 -2.41
C THR A 175 -8.78 21.03 -2.82
N VAL A 176 -8.38 20.18 -1.88
CA VAL A 176 -8.22 18.75 -2.13
C VAL A 176 -9.22 17.99 -1.26
N LEU A 177 -10.03 17.14 -1.90
CA LEU A 177 -11.01 16.32 -1.22
C LEU A 177 -10.51 14.88 -1.17
N VAL A 178 -10.45 14.30 0.04
CA VAL A 178 -10.05 12.91 0.21
C VAL A 178 -11.28 12.09 0.58
N LEU A 179 -11.55 11.09 -0.26
CA LEU A 179 -12.70 10.19 -0.02
C LEU A 179 -12.18 8.89 0.56
N UNK A 180 -12.84 8.63 1.72
CA UNK A 180 -12.42 7.52 2.38
C UNK A 180 -11.15 7.84 3.09
N ALA A 181 -11.38 8.34 4.18
CA ALA A 181 -10.26 8.84 4.98
C ALA A 181 -9.75 7.85 6.01
N GLY A 182 -9.79 6.56 5.73
CA GLY A 182 -9.16 5.56 6.59
C GLY A 182 -7.64 5.76 6.61
N VAL A 183 -6.88 4.69 6.86
CA VAL A 183 -5.42 4.81 7.02
C VAL A 183 -4.78 5.49 5.80
N ALA A 184 -5.13 5.05 4.60
CA ALA A 184 -4.58 5.64 3.39
C ALA A 184 -5.01 7.10 3.24
N GLY A 185 -6.25 7.40 3.57
CA GLY A 185 -6.79 8.76 3.50
C GLY A 185 -6.05 9.69 4.44
N LEU A 186 -5.72 9.26 5.63
CA LEU A 186 -4.95 10.10 6.56
C LEU A 186 -3.57 10.46 6.01
N UNK A 187 -3.00 9.69 5.36
CA UNK A 187 -1.78 9.90 4.75
C UNK A 187 -1.84 10.93 3.70
N ALA A 188 -2.91 10.70 2.92
CA ALA A 188 -3.13 11.69 1.87
C ALA A 188 -3.46 13.07 2.45
N ILE A 189 -4.30 13.11 3.45
CA ILE A 189 -4.65 14.37 4.10
C ILE A 189 -3.40 15.08 4.64
N ALA A 190 -2.57 14.36 5.35
CA ALA A 190 -1.36 14.93 5.93
C ALA A 190 -0.43 15.46 4.84
N THR A 191 -0.27 14.72 3.76
CA THR A 191 0.58 15.14 2.66
C THR A 191 0.03 16.41 1.99
N ALA A 192 -1.27 16.43 1.73
CA ALA A 192 -1.89 17.59 1.09
C ALA A 192 -1.76 18.84 1.96
N LYS A 193 -1.90 18.72 3.24
CA LYS A 193 -1.70 19.84 4.15
C LYS A 193 -0.25 20.34 4.15
N UNK A 194 0.53 19.42 4.06
CA UNK A 194 1.89 19.72 4.03
C UNK A 194 2.28 20.47 2.85
N LEU A 195 1.59 20.17 1.79
CA LEU A 195 1.78 20.92 0.55
C LEU A 195 1.02 22.24 0.50
N GLY A 196 0.26 22.53 1.50
CA GLY A 196 -0.37 23.84 1.65
C GLY A 196 -1.78 23.94 1.12
N ALA A 197 -2.38 22.83 0.76
CA ALA A 197 -3.76 22.84 0.24
C ALA A 197 -4.81 22.89 1.35
N UNK A 198 -5.88 23.34 1.08
CA UNK A 198 -6.99 23.25 1.77
C UNK A 198 -7.47 21.94 1.61
N VAL A 199 -7.75 21.17 2.74
CA VAL A 199 -8.13 19.76 2.67
C VAL A 199 -9.52 19.55 3.23
N GLU A 200 -10.33 18.80 2.47
CA GLU A 200 -11.63 18.31 2.89
C GLU A 200 -11.59 16.79 2.89
N ALA A 201 -12.42 16.17 3.71
CA ALA A 201 -12.45 14.73 3.79
C ALA A 201 -13.88 14.22 3.91
N PHE A 202 -14.08 13.01 3.42
CA PHE A 202 -15.35 12.31 3.57
C PHE A 202 -15.10 10.85 3.90
N ASP A 203 -15.83 10.34 4.89
CA ASP A 203 -15.85 8.92 5.21
C ASP A 203 -17.13 8.64 5.98
N PRO A 204 -17.87 7.58 5.63
CA PRO A 204 -19.14 7.33 6.33
C PRO A 204 -18.97 6.78 7.73
N ARG A 205 -17.76 6.34 8.11
CA ARG A 205 -17.52 5.75 9.42
C ARG A 205 -17.34 6.82 10.48
N PRO A 206 -18.15 6.82 11.54
CA PRO A 206 -18.04 7.86 12.57
C PRO A 206 -16.68 7.92 13.25
N ALA A 207 -16.03 6.77 13.44
CA ALA A 207 -14.74 6.75 14.10
C ALA A 207 -13.65 7.51 13.33
N VAL A 208 -13.76 7.54 11.99
CA VAL A 208 -12.80 8.24 11.15
C VAL A 208 -12.93 9.75 11.30
N ARG A 209 -14.15 10.24 11.53
CA ARG A 209 -14.42 11.67 11.65
C ARG A 209 -13.55 12.33 12.72
N GLU A 210 -13.48 11.73 13.87
CA GLU A 210 -12.69 12.28 14.96
C GLU A 210 -11.22 12.49 14.57
N UNK A 211 -10.78 11.58 13.91
CA UNK A 211 -9.44 11.58 13.51
C UNK A 211 -9.14 12.61 12.49
N UNK A 212 -10.02 12.74 11.65
CA UNK A 212 -9.90 13.67 10.63
C UNK A 212 -10.01 15.09 11.10
N GLU A 213 -10.95 15.28 12.07
CA GLU A 213 -11.16 16.64 12.58
C GLU A 213 -9.98 17.16 13.38
N SER A 214 -9.29 16.27 14.07
CA SER A 214 -8.12 16.67 14.84
C SER A 214 -6.97 17.19 13.97
N LEU A 215 -7.01 16.89 12.68
CA LEU A 215 -6.01 17.37 11.73
C LEU A 215 -6.35 18.73 11.11
N GLY A 216 -7.45 19.35 11.54
CA GLY A 216 -7.85 20.64 11.01
C GLY A 216 -8.44 20.57 9.63
N VAL A 217 -9.17 19.52 9.36
CA VAL A 217 -9.74 19.23 8.05
C VAL A 217 -11.25 19.48 8.07
N PHE A 218 -11.78 20.08 7.01
CA PHE A 218 -13.22 20.21 6.85
C PHE A 218 -13.79 18.84 6.52
N PHE A 219 -14.66 18.32 7.39
CA PHE A 219 -15.24 16.99 7.21
C PHE A 219 -16.65 17.12 6.64
N ILE A 220 -16.88 16.45 5.51
CA ILE A 220 -18.19 16.52 4.86
C ILE A 220 -19.18 15.64 5.63
N ASP A 221 -20.29 16.24 6.04
CA ASP A 221 -21.33 15.52 6.78
C ASP A 221 -22.24 14.74 5.84
N MET A 222 -22.70 13.60 6.33
CA MET A 222 -23.71 12.81 5.66
C MET A 222 -24.85 12.57 6.63
N GLU A 223 -26.07 12.76 6.14
CA GLU A 223 -27.26 12.49 6.96
C GLU A 223 -27.33 11.00 7.29
N HIS A 224 -27.63 10.69 8.56
CA HIS A 224 -27.82 9.31 9.02
C HIS A 224 -26.62 8.40 8.71
N PRO A 225 -25.45 8.74 9.24
CA PRO A 225 -24.31 7.84 9.05
C PRO A 225 -24.57 6.52 9.74
N GLU A 226 -24.37 5.41 9.02
CA GLU A 226 -24.57 4.08 9.55
C GLU A 226 -23.23 3.50 9.94
N ASP A 227 -23.24 2.40 10.72
CA ASP A 227 -22.03 1.67 11.03
C ASP A 227 -21.48 1.07 9.73
N ALA A 228 -20.39 1.63 9.26
CA ALA A 228 -19.83 1.29 7.95
C ALA A 228 -18.51 0.53 8.06
N GLU A 229 -18.09 0.16 9.26
CA GLU A 229 -16.81 -0.52 9.45
C GLU A 229 -16.98 -2.02 9.66
N THR A 230 -16.09 -2.82 9.04
CA THR A 230 -15.95 -4.23 9.37
C THR A 230 -15.03 -4.36 10.58
N GLU A 231 -14.95 -5.57 11.15
CA GLU A 231 -14.07 -5.85 12.28
C GLU A 231 -12.62 -5.52 12.02
N GLY A 232 -12.16 -5.73 10.80
CA GLY A 232 -10.76 -5.50 10.46
C GLY A 232 -10.41 -4.05 10.12
N GLY A 233 -11.35 -3.12 10.27
CA GLY A 233 -11.10 -1.73 9.94
C GLY A 233 -11.31 -1.37 8.49
N TYR A 234 -11.84 -2.29 7.68
CA TYR A 234 -12.20 -2.02 6.29
C TYR A 234 -13.62 -1.49 6.21
N ALA A 235 -13.91 -0.75 5.15
CA ALA A 235 -15.27 -0.27 4.92
C ALA A 235 -16.21 -1.45 4.67
N LYS A 236 -17.42 -1.35 5.20
CA LYS A 236 -18.49 -2.31 4.92
C LYS A 236 -19.03 -2.11 3.52
N GLU A 237 -19.45 -3.20 2.90
CA GLU A 237 -20.23 -3.09 1.67
C GLU A 237 -21.56 -2.41 1.99
N GLN A 238 -21.91 -1.40 1.21
CA GLN A 238 -23.09 -0.58 1.51
C GLN A 238 -24.23 -0.89 0.53
N SER A 239 -25.46 -0.61 0.98
CA SER A 239 -26.62 -0.75 0.12
C SER A 239 -26.60 0.34 -0.96
N ASP A 240 -27.38 0.11 -2.04
CA ASP A 240 -27.50 1.11 -3.10
C ASP A 240 -28.04 2.44 -2.58
N GLU A 241 -28.97 2.40 -1.64
CA GLU A 241 -29.51 3.61 -1.04
C GLU A 241 -28.45 4.38 -0.28
N PHE A 242 -27.62 3.66 0.47
CA PHE A 242 -26.54 4.28 1.23
C PHE A 242 -25.53 4.92 0.31
N LEU A 243 -25.14 4.20 -0.75
CA LEU A 243 -24.21 4.75 -1.75
C LEU A 243 -24.75 6.02 -2.39
N GLU A 244 -26.05 6.05 -2.65
CA GLU A 244 -26.66 7.23 -3.25
C GLU A 244 -26.58 8.43 -2.30
N ARG A 245 -26.78 8.19 -1.00
CA ARG A 245 -26.64 9.27 -0.01
C ARG A 245 -25.20 9.77 0.09
N GLU A 246 -24.23 8.85 -0.03
CA GLU A 246 -22.83 9.24 -0.06
C GLU A 246 -22.54 10.12 -1.28
N ARG A 247 -23.05 9.71 -2.44
CA ARG A 247 -22.84 10.49 -3.68
C ARG A 247 -23.45 11.88 -3.57
N GLU A 248 -24.62 11.99 -2.93
CA GLU A 248 -25.25 13.30 -2.73
C GLU A 248 -24.37 14.20 -1.88
N ALA A 249 -23.81 13.67 -0.79
CA ALA A 249 -22.93 14.46 0.06
C ALA A 249 -21.68 14.93 -0.70
N ILE A 250 -21.09 14.05 -1.52
CA ILE A 250 -19.91 14.37 -2.29
C ILE A 250 -20.25 15.40 -3.38
N THR A 251 -21.40 15.23 -4.04
CA THR A 251 -21.83 16.11 -5.12
C THR A 251 -21.86 17.57 -4.69
N ALA A 252 -22.26 17.82 -3.44
CA ALA A 252 -22.36 19.20 -2.95
C ALA A 252 -21.01 19.93 -2.95
N ARG A 253 -19.90 19.20 -3.04
CA ARG A 253 -18.57 19.80 -3.01
C ARG A 253 -17.89 19.86 -4.40
N LEU A 254 -18.43 19.18 -5.40
CA LEU A 254 -17.70 18.97 -6.66
C LEU A 254 -17.35 20.25 -7.41
N THR A 255 -18.19 21.28 -7.32
CA THR A 255 -17.91 22.54 -8.01
C THR A 255 -16.86 23.38 -7.27
N LYS A 256 -16.48 22.96 -6.06
CA LYS A 256 -15.59 23.76 -5.21
C LYS A 256 -14.22 23.11 -4.97
N VAL A 257 -14.03 21.86 -5.37
CA VAL A 257 -12.76 21.19 -5.16
C VAL A 257 -11.95 21.18 -6.45
N ASP A 258 -10.63 21.12 -6.30
CA ASP A 258 -9.70 21.08 -7.43
C ASP A 258 -9.16 19.68 -7.69
N ALA A 259 -8.99 18.90 -6.65
CA ALA A 259 -8.47 17.55 -6.78
C ALA A 259 -9.17 16.63 -5.80
N ILE A 260 -9.38 15.39 -6.22
CA ILE A 260 -9.99 14.36 -5.39
C ILE A 260 -9.05 13.16 -5.33
N ILE A 261 -8.80 12.65 -4.12
CA ILE A 261 -8.08 11.41 -3.91
C ILE A 261 -9.10 10.40 -3.40
N THR A 262 -9.27 9.29 -4.11
CA THR A 262 -10.23 8.28 -3.67
C THR A 262 -9.51 7.02 -3.20
N THR A 263 -9.90 6.53 -2.04
CA THR A 263 -9.25 5.38 -1.44
C THR A 263 -10.24 4.41 -0.77
N ALA A 264 -11.50 4.43 -1.15
CA ALA A 264 -12.51 3.57 -0.55
C ALA A 264 -12.44 2.16 -1.12
N GLN A 265 -12.19 1.20 -0.26
CA GLN A 265 -12.09 -0.21 -0.68
C GLN A 265 -12.87 -1.08 0.27
N VAL A 266 -13.47 -2.16 -0.27
CA VAL A 266 -14.13 -3.18 0.52
C VAL A 266 -13.32 -4.45 0.34
N PHE A 267 -12.89 -5.03 1.46
CA PHE A 267 -12.00 -6.19 1.43
C PHE A 267 -12.61 -7.32 0.61
N GLY A 268 -11.84 -7.78 -0.39
CA GLY A 268 -12.22 -8.92 -1.21
C GLY A 268 -13.33 -8.68 -2.23
N LYS A 269 -13.72 -7.43 -2.46
CA LYS A 269 -14.81 -7.10 -3.37
C LYS A 269 -14.45 -5.92 -4.26
N GLU A 270 -15.29 -5.69 -5.26
CA GLU A 270 -15.17 -4.49 -6.07
C GLU A 270 -15.38 -3.25 -5.21
N SER A 271 -14.65 -2.20 -5.52
CA SER A 271 -14.77 -0.95 -4.81
C SER A 271 -16.10 -0.24 -5.11
N PRO A 272 -16.67 0.46 -4.15
CA PRO A 272 -17.90 1.20 -4.44
C PRO A 272 -17.64 2.37 -5.37
N VAL A 273 -18.59 2.65 -6.26
CA VAL A 273 -18.51 3.81 -7.13
C VAL A 273 -19.02 5.02 -6.36
N LEU A 274 -18.12 5.92 -6.00
CA LEU A 274 -18.46 7.15 -5.27
C LEU A 274 -18.56 8.34 -6.20
N ILE A 275 -17.92 8.28 -7.37
CA ILE A 275 -17.95 9.36 -8.35
C ILE A 275 -18.39 8.79 -9.69
N THR A 276 -19.60 9.10 -10.09
CA THR A 276 -20.13 8.67 -11.38
C THR A 276 -19.67 9.62 -12.50
N GLU A 277 -19.91 9.21 -13.74
CA GLU A 277 -19.59 10.09 -14.86
C GLU A 277 -20.34 11.41 -14.78
N GLU A 278 -21.61 11.38 -14.37
CA GLU A 278 -22.38 12.62 -14.23
C GLU A 278 -21.76 13.56 -13.21
N MET A 279 -21.22 12.99 -12.14
CA MET A 279 -20.53 13.79 -11.11
C MET A 279 -19.24 14.38 -11.66
N VAL A 280 -18.49 13.62 -12.47
CA VAL A 280 -17.27 14.15 -13.09
C VAL A 280 -17.58 15.37 -13.95
N LYS A 281 -18.72 15.33 -14.67
CA LYS A 281 -19.12 16.47 -15.52
C LYS A 281 -19.37 17.74 -14.71
N MET A 282 -19.65 17.62 -13.42
CA MET A 282 -19.90 18.78 -12.56
C MET A 282 -18.61 19.41 -12.03
N MET A 283 -17.48 18.74 -12.15
CA MET A 283 -16.22 19.27 -11.66
C MET A 283 -15.69 20.36 -12.59
N ARG A 284 -14.92 21.28 -12.01
CA ARG A 284 -14.34 22.37 -12.80
C ARG A 284 -13.32 21.80 -13.80
N PRO A 285 -13.27 22.36 -15.02
CA PRO A 285 -12.22 21.94 -15.95
C PRO A 285 -10.84 22.12 -15.34
N GLY A 286 -9.97 21.16 -15.58
CA GLY A 286 -8.63 21.18 -15.00
C GLY A 286 -8.53 20.43 -13.69
N SER A 287 -9.65 19.97 -13.14
CA SER A 287 -9.64 19.17 -11.92
C SER A 287 -8.95 17.83 -12.14
N VAL A 288 -8.50 17.23 -11.04
CA VAL A 288 -7.78 15.97 -11.08
C VAL A 288 -8.44 14.98 -10.12
N ILE A 289 -8.58 13.74 -10.54
CA ILE A 289 -8.98 12.63 -9.65
C ILE A 289 -7.86 11.61 -9.65
N VAL A 290 -7.38 11.23 -8.45
CA VAL A 290 -6.43 10.12 -8.33
C VAL A 290 -7.17 9.00 -7.62
N ASP A 291 -7.40 7.89 -8.32
CA ASP A 291 -8.23 6.79 -7.85
C ASP A 291 -7.39 5.62 -7.43
N LEU A 292 -7.14 5.48 -6.12
CA LEU A 292 -6.32 4.40 -5.59
C LEU A 292 -7.03 3.05 -5.63
N ALA A 293 -8.33 3.04 -5.91
CA ALA A 293 -9.10 1.81 -6.00
C ALA A 293 -9.26 1.33 -7.44
N ALA A 294 -8.51 1.90 -8.39
CA ALA A 294 -8.70 1.59 -9.81
C ALA A 294 -8.52 0.11 -10.13
N ALA A 295 -7.61 -0.57 -9.43
CA ALA A 295 -7.39 -1.99 -9.66
C ALA A 295 -8.56 -2.86 -9.22
N GLU A 296 -9.41 -2.35 -8.32
CA GLU A 296 -10.58 -3.08 -7.82
C GLU A 296 -11.88 -2.53 -8.40
N GLY A 297 -11.83 -2.01 -9.60
CA GLY A 297 -13.00 -1.50 -10.29
C GLY A 297 -13.15 0.02 -10.25
N GLY A 298 -12.49 0.67 -9.30
CA GLY A 298 -12.46 2.12 -9.22
C GLY A 298 -13.57 2.74 -8.41
N ASN A 299 -13.21 3.77 -7.62
CA ASN A 299 -14.21 4.61 -6.95
C ASN A 299 -14.81 5.64 -7.90
N CYS A 300 -14.13 5.93 -9.00
CA CYS A 300 -14.65 6.75 -10.08
C CYS A 300 -15.00 5.82 -11.23
N SER A 301 -16.22 5.94 -11.74
CA SER A 301 -16.67 5.02 -12.78
C SER A 301 -15.87 5.12 -14.07
N LEU A 302 -15.17 6.24 -14.28
CA LEU A 302 -14.38 6.45 -15.49
C LEU A 302 -12.93 6.02 -15.35
N SER A 303 -12.49 5.63 -14.15
CA SER A 303 -11.10 5.23 -13.93
C SER A 303 -10.72 4.01 -14.76
N GLU A 304 -9.48 4.00 -15.24
CA GLU A 304 -8.90 2.84 -15.90
C GLU A 304 -7.58 2.51 -15.23
N ALA A 305 -7.44 1.27 -14.80
CA ALA A 305 -6.25 0.85 -14.08
C ALA A 305 -4.99 1.08 -14.92
N ASN A 306 -3.97 1.64 -14.30
CA ASN A 306 -2.67 1.93 -14.92
C ASN A 306 -2.72 2.96 -16.04
N LYS A 307 -3.77 3.80 -16.07
CA LYS A 307 -3.89 4.82 -17.11
C LYS A 307 -4.20 6.18 -16.51
N THR A 308 -3.78 7.21 -17.23
CA THR A 308 -4.14 8.59 -16.95
C THR A 308 -4.94 9.05 -18.15
N ILE A 309 -6.18 9.40 -17.91
CA ILE A 309 -7.09 9.76 -18.99
C ILE A 309 -7.75 11.11 -18.75
N UNK A 310 -8.24 11.79 -19.52
CA UNK A 310 -8.91 12.99 -19.44
C UNK A 310 -10.28 12.77 -19.86
N LYS A 311 -11.22 13.07 -19.19
CA LYS A 311 -12.67 13.05 -19.52
C LYS A 311 -13.34 14.28 -18.99
N HIS A 312 -14.13 14.91 -19.86
CA HIS A 312 -14.91 16.10 -19.46
C HIS A 312 -14.06 17.19 -18.81
N GLY A 313 -12.84 17.35 -19.31
CA GLY A 313 -11.93 18.36 -18.78
C GLY A 313 -11.25 17.96 -17.46
N VAL A 314 -11.47 16.75 -16.99
CA VAL A 314 -10.90 16.26 -15.74
C VAL A 314 -9.85 15.18 -16.02
N THR A 315 -8.70 15.32 -15.40
CA THR A 315 -7.66 14.29 -15.49
C THR A 315 -7.94 13.22 -14.45
N ILE A 316 -8.05 11.97 -14.89
CA ILE A 316 -8.36 10.85 -14.01
C ILE A 316 -7.20 9.87 -14.03
N VAL A 317 -6.54 9.72 -12.88
CA VAL A 317 -5.32 8.92 -12.73
C VAL A 317 -5.66 7.63 -11.99
N GLY A 318 -5.49 6.51 -12.67
CA GLY A 318 -5.71 5.19 -12.09
C GLY A 318 -4.42 4.44 -11.81
N UNK A 319 -3.47 5.07 -11.43
CA UNK A 319 -2.24 4.48 -11.18
C UNK A 319 -2.40 3.52 -10.11
N VAL A 320 -1.83 2.49 -10.29
CA VAL A 320 -1.76 1.42 -9.28
C VAL A 320 -0.28 1.14 -8.91
N UNK A 321 -0.23 0.52 -7.89
CA UNK A 321 1.03 0.18 -7.46
C UNK A 321 1.91 1.35 -7.11
N LEU A 322 1.29 2.20 -6.46
CA LEU A 322 2.02 3.43 -6.13
C LEU A 322 3.06 3.24 -5.04
N ALA A 323 2.83 2.34 -4.11
CA ALA A 323 3.78 2.14 -3.01
C ALA A 323 5.16 1.71 -3.51
N ARG A 324 5.22 0.95 -4.59
CA ARG A 324 6.53 0.51 -5.10
C ARG A 324 7.32 1.61 -5.80
N THR A 325 6.70 2.77 -6.04
CA THR A 325 7.41 3.92 -6.59
C THR A 325 8.10 4.75 -5.51
N VAL A 326 7.96 4.36 -4.25
CA VAL A 326 8.68 4.98 -3.13
C VAL A 326 9.38 3.83 -2.38
N PRO A 327 10.33 3.16 -3.06
CA PRO A 327 10.79 1.86 -2.55
C PRO A 327 11.64 1.94 -1.30
N VAL A 328 12.30 3.05 -1.02
CA VAL A 328 13.14 3.15 0.17
C VAL A 328 12.28 3.02 1.44
N HIS A 329 11.30 3.90 1.59
CA HIS A 329 10.49 3.87 2.81
C HIS A 329 9.48 2.73 2.80
N ALA A 330 8.99 2.35 1.61
CA ALA A 330 8.12 1.17 1.54
C ALA A 330 8.85 -0.08 2.03
N SER A 331 10.11 -0.24 1.62
CA SER A 331 10.91 -1.38 2.07
C SER A 331 11.18 -1.32 3.57
N GLN A 332 11.49 -0.12 4.09
CA GLN A 332 11.70 0.07 5.52
C GLN A 332 10.46 -0.31 6.33
N MET A 333 9.31 0.16 5.91
CA MET A 333 8.07 -0.12 6.64
C MET A 333 7.69 -1.59 6.56
N HIS A 334 7.93 -2.19 5.42
CA HIS A 334 7.70 -3.62 5.25
C HIS A 334 8.61 -4.47 6.15
N UNK A 335 9.68 -4.13 6.14
CA UNK A 335 10.63 -4.73 6.89
C UNK A 335 10.30 -4.77 8.31
N LYS A 336 9.77 -3.68 8.77
CA LYS A 336 9.30 -3.63 10.15
C LYS A 336 8.10 -4.56 10.36
N ASN A 337 7.18 -4.60 9.43
CA ASN A 337 6.04 -5.50 9.52
C ASN A 337 6.50 -6.96 9.57
N ILE A 338 7.41 -7.34 8.68
CA ILE A 338 7.89 -8.72 8.62
C ILE A 338 8.69 -9.09 9.87
N ILE A 339 9.56 -8.20 10.32
CA ILE A 339 10.37 -8.50 11.50
C ILE A 339 9.51 -8.65 12.75
N ASN A 340 8.47 -7.81 12.86
CA ASN A 340 7.56 -7.94 13.99
C ASN A 340 6.85 -9.30 13.97
N LEU A 341 6.43 -9.76 12.81
CA LEU A 341 5.86 -11.10 12.68
C LEU A 341 6.89 -12.16 13.00
N PHE A 342 8.08 -12.04 12.48
CA PHE A 342 9.15 -13.02 12.67
C PHE A 342 9.48 -13.18 14.15
N LYS A 343 9.63 -12.11 14.85
CA LYS A 343 9.87 -12.17 16.30
C LYS A 343 8.74 -12.82 17.08
N UNK A 344 7.78 -12.62 16.62
CA UNK A 344 6.63 -13.19 17.26
C UNK A 344 6.49 -14.63 17.07
N UNK A 345 6.93 -15.02 16.07
CA UNK A 345 6.86 -16.34 15.72
C UNK A 345 8.08 -17.06 16.07
N UNK A 346 9.11 -16.54 16.15
CA UNK A 346 10.32 -17.06 16.44
C UNK A 346 10.34 -17.23 17.84
N UNK A 347 10.20 -18.19 18.19
CA UNK A 347 10.30 -18.53 19.49
C UNK A 347 11.69 -18.27 19.80
N THR A 348 11.82 -17.69 20.79
CA THR A 348 13.12 -17.20 21.21
C THR A 348 14.11 -18.26 21.70
N UNK A 349 13.45 -19.14 22.00
CA UNK A 349 14.27 -20.07 22.62
C UNK A 349 15.05 -20.91 21.67
N UNK A 350 14.56 -21.13 20.95
CA UNK A 350 15.22 -21.99 20.13
C UNK A 350 15.38 -21.44 18.72
N UNK A 351 14.98 -20.79 18.52
CA UNK A 351 14.99 -20.32 17.30
C UNK A 351 14.19 -21.07 16.36
N LYS A 352 13.30 -21.59 16.79
CA LYS A 352 12.35 -22.31 15.94
C LYS A 352 11.06 -21.54 15.94
N PHE A 353 10.36 -21.63 14.82
CA PHE A 353 9.03 -21.02 14.75
C PHE A 353 8.02 -21.83 15.54
N UNK A 354 7.38 -21.23 16.29
CA UNK A 354 6.37 -21.87 17.08
C UNK A 354 5.07 -21.65 16.39
N UNK A 355 4.61 -22.47 16.17
CA UNK A 355 3.47 -22.43 15.40
C UNK A 355 2.28 -22.13 16.00
#